data_683e4eaa4136f6bfb380c8d3d59058db
#
_entry.id   683e4eaa4136f6bfb380c8d3d59058db
#
_cell.length_a   1.000
_cell.length_b   1.000
_cell.length_c   1.000
_cell.angle_alpha   90.00
_cell.angle_beta   90.00
_cell.angle_gamma   90.00
#
_symmetry.space_group_name_H-M   'P 1'
#
loop_
_entity.id
_entity.type
_entity.pdbx_description
1 polymer ?
#
loop_
_entity_poly.entity_id
_entity_poly.type
_entity_poly.pdbx_seq_one_letter_code
_entity_poly.pdbx_strand_id
1 'polypeptide(L)'
;GKTYTLSKEYFSKYITKETSLTKEQYFESIVKDCSWWQVIAIALLELGKSKVSEIYDNKWVQQKAKLSNSKTVRPTLWGQLQSHTIDNCEFVNVKKRQDPLIFNKDENSLWEVLNNEVKELSPEIFDIINKVENFTPNADNEIKRYKFVTFHQSFSYEDFIEGIKPVLPIGEDISSDLGYKIENGVF
;
A
#
# COMPACT_ATOMS: atom_id res chain seq x y z
N GLY A 1 10.31 -40.33 -24.04
CA GLY A 1 10.80 -39.26 -23.16
C GLY A 1 10.69 -39.69 -21.73
N LYS A 2 11.69 -39.44 -20.92
CA LYS A 2 11.62 -39.70 -19.46
C LYS A 2 10.88 -38.54 -18.79
N THR A 3 9.74 -38.82 -18.17
CA THR A 3 9.00 -37.85 -17.38
C THR A 3 9.58 -37.80 -15.99
N TYR A 4 10.07 -36.67 -15.54
CA TYR A 4 10.54 -36.46 -14.17
C TYR A 4 9.43 -35.78 -13.38
N THR A 5 8.94 -36.47 -12.36
CA THR A 5 7.94 -35.91 -11.43
C THR A 5 8.64 -35.58 -10.13
N LEU A 6 8.65 -34.31 -9.76
CA LEU A 6 9.12 -33.90 -8.44
C LEU A 6 8.12 -34.35 -7.38
N SER A 7 8.60 -34.99 -6.31
CA SER A 7 7.73 -35.49 -5.24
C SER A 7 7.13 -34.34 -4.43
N LYS A 8 5.95 -34.55 -3.84
CA LYS A 8 5.33 -33.60 -2.90
C LYS A 8 6.24 -33.28 -1.71
N GLU A 9 7.07 -34.24 -1.29
CA GLU A 9 8.04 -34.08 -0.21
C GLU A 9 9.17 -33.11 -0.58
N TYR A 10 9.63 -33.13 -1.83
CA TYR A 10 10.61 -32.18 -2.31
C TYR A 10 10.06 -30.77 -2.24
N PHE A 11 8.84 -30.55 -2.70
CA PHE A 11 8.18 -29.23 -2.65
C PHE A 11 7.95 -28.77 -1.20
N SER A 12 7.51 -29.65 -0.30
CA SER A 12 7.29 -29.26 1.11
C SER A 12 8.60 -28.90 1.84
N LYS A 13 9.73 -29.43 1.40
CA LYS A 13 11.03 -29.17 2.00
C LYS A 13 11.69 -27.88 1.53
N TYR A 14 11.46 -27.49 0.28
CA TYR A 14 12.13 -26.34 -0.36
C TYR A 14 11.22 -25.16 -0.64
N ILE A 15 9.92 -25.39 -0.71
CA ILE A 15 8.93 -24.31 -0.76
C ILE A 15 8.48 -24.11 0.69
N THR A 16 9.12 -23.19 1.39
CA THR A 16 8.61 -22.71 2.67
C THR A 16 7.18 -22.26 2.45
N LYS A 17 6.22 -22.87 3.17
CA LYS A 17 4.88 -22.30 3.30
C LYS A 17 5.11 -20.87 3.79
N GLU A 18 4.89 -19.89 2.92
CA GLU A 18 4.78 -18.52 3.38
C GLU A 18 3.57 -18.53 4.33
N THR A 19 3.86 -18.47 5.61
CA THR A 19 2.84 -18.29 6.64
C THR A 19 2.04 -17.06 6.25
N SER A 20 0.73 -17.21 6.20
CA SER A 20 -0.17 -16.06 6.03
C SER A 20 0.28 -14.94 6.96
N LEU A 21 0.45 -13.73 6.42
CA LEU A 21 0.84 -12.57 7.23
C LEU A 21 -0.11 -12.45 8.42
N THR A 22 0.44 -12.33 9.61
CA THR A 22 -0.37 -11.98 10.78
C THR A 22 -0.91 -10.57 10.63
N LYS A 23 -1.93 -10.23 11.40
CA LYS A 23 -2.49 -8.87 11.38
C LYS A 23 -1.44 -7.83 11.75
N GLU A 24 -0.54 -8.17 12.66
CA GLU A 24 0.58 -7.32 13.10
C GLU A 24 1.61 -7.13 11.97
N GLN A 25 1.99 -8.19 11.28
CA GLN A 25 2.94 -8.12 10.17
C GLN A 25 2.37 -7.32 9.00
N TYR A 26 1.07 -7.46 8.73
CA TYR A 26 0.40 -6.68 7.70
C TYR A 26 0.37 -5.20 8.08
N PHE A 27 -0.02 -4.87 9.32
CA PHE A 27 0.00 -3.51 9.84
C PHE A 27 1.39 -2.89 9.74
N GLU A 28 2.43 -3.63 10.14
CA GLU A 28 3.82 -3.21 10.04
C GLU A 28 4.23 -2.88 8.60
N SER A 29 3.84 -3.73 7.63
CA SER A 29 4.12 -3.49 6.21
C SER A 29 3.47 -2.21 5.69
N ILE A 30 2.20 -1.97 6.05
CA ILE A 30 1.49 -0.75 5.66
C ILE A 30 2.13 0.49 6.28
N VAL A 31 2.41 0.47 7.58
CA VAL A 31 3.04 1.61 8.28
C VAL A 31 4.43 1.92 7.74
N LYS A 32 5.17 0.92 7.30
CA LYS A 32 6.50 1.09 6.68
C LYS A 32 6.42 2.00 5.45
N ASP A 33 5.44 1.78 4.60
CA ASP A 33 5.26 2.49 3.34
C ASP A 33 4.62 3.89 3.51
N CYS A 34 3.95 4.15 4.63
CA CYS A 34 3.37 5.46 4.93
C CYS A 34 4.46 6.51 5.21
N SER A 35 4.22 7.74 4.78
CA SER A 35 5.00 8.91 5.21
C SER A 35 4.66 9.29 6.66
N TRP A 36 5.48 10.15 7.30
CA TRP A 36 5.22 10.60 8.65
C TRP A 36 3.92 11.41 8.76
N TRP A 37 3.65 12.30 7.82
CA TRP A 37 2.43 13.11 7.85
C TRP A 37 1.16 12.24 7.69
N GLN A 38 1.20 11.17 6.85
CA GLN A 38 0.09 10.24 6.72
C GLN A 38 -0.20 9.51 8.03
N VAL A 39 0.84 9.03 8.70
CA VAL A 39 0.70 8.36 10.01
C VAL A 39 0.12 9.31 11.07
N ILE A 40 0.54 10.57 11.07
CA ILE A 40 0.01 11.61 11.98
C ILE A 40 -1.46 11.91 11.64
N ALA A 41 -1.80 12.02 10.36
CA ALA A 41 -3.16 12.27 9.92
C ALA A 41 -4.09 11.13 10.35
N ILE A 42 -3.69 9.87 10.17
CA ILE A 42 -4.45 8.71 10.64
C ILE A 42 -4.62 8.75 12.17
N ALA A 43 -3.56 9.04 12.92
CA ALA A 43 -3.64 9.16 14.36
C ALA A 43 -4.64 10.24 14.81
N LEU A 44 -4.65 11.40 14.15
CA LEU A 44 -5.59 12.48 14.43
C LEU A 44 -7.02 12.17 13.97
N LEU A 45 -7.23 11.38 12.93
CA LEU A 45 -8.55 10.88 12.56
C LEU A 45 -9.13 9.96 13.62
N GLU A 46 -8.28 9.15 14.27
CA GLU A 46 -8.71 8.27 15.37
C GLU A 46 -8.95 9.02 16.69
N LEU A 47 -8.06 9.97 17.02
CA LEU A 47 -8.07 10.67 18.31
C LEU A 47 -8.98 11.91 18.34
N GLY A 48 -9.19 12.54 17.18
CA GLY A 48 -9.75 13.88 17.11
C GLY A 48 -8.73 14.95 17.49
N LYS A 49 -9.21 16.08 18.06
CA LYS A 49 -8.33 17.16 18.56
C LYS A 49 -7.48 16.67 19.71
N SER A 50 -6.15 16.74 19.56
CA SER A 50 -5.22 16.13 20.53
C SER A 50 -3.92 16.91 20.68
N LYS A 51 -3.24 16.70 21.79
CA LYS A 51 -1.88 17.21 22.02
C LYS A 51 -0.86 16.32 21.33
N VAL A 52 0.31 16.86 21.03
CA VAL A 52 1.41 16.11 20.43
C VAL A 52 1.84 14.89 21.25
N SER A 53 1.66 14.94 22.59
CA SER A 53 1.91 13.79 23.46
C SER A 53 0.97 12.63 23.19
N GLU A 54 -0.32 12.90 22.97
CA GLU A 54 -1.33 11.89 22.67
C GLU A 54 -1.14 11.31 21.28
N ILE A 55 -0.81 12.18 20.30
CA ILE A 55 -0.43 11.76 18.96
C ILE A 55 0.78 10.83 19.01
N TYR A 56 1.79 11.16 19.81
CA TYR A 56 2.98 10.35 19.99
C TYR A 56 2.66 8.95 20.51
N ASP A 57 1.72 8.82 21.45
CA ASP A 57 1.33 7.55 22.08
C ASP A 57 0.40 6.69 21.20
N ASN A 58 -0.08 7.22 20.06
CA ASN A 58 -0.92 6.46 19.13
C ASN A 58 -0.16 5.30 18.48
N LYS A 59 -0.86 4.16 18.31
CA LYS A 59 -0.29 2.91 17.74
C LYS A 59 0.42 3.07 16.39
N TRP A 60 -0.13 3.93 15.49
CA TRP A 60 0.44 4.18 14.17
C TRP A 60 1.79 4.90 14.28
N VAL A 61 1.84 5.92 15.13
CA VAL A 61 3.06 6.71 15.35
C VAL A 61 4.13 5.86 16.03
N GLN A 62 3.75 5.08 17.03
CA GLN A 62 4.67 4.17 17.74
C GLN A 62 5.25 3.11 16.80
N GLN A 63 4.42 2.54 15.93
CA GLN A 63 4.92 1.56 14.95
C GLN A 63 5.86 2.21 13.93
N LYS A 64 5.52 3.39 13.41
CA LYS A 64 6.40 4.15 12.51
C LYS A 64 7.73 4.50 13.18
N ALA A 65 7.70 4.88 14.45
CA ALA A 65 8.89 5.17 15.23
C ALA A 65 9.83 3.95 15.35
N LYS A 66 9.27 2.78 15.63
CA LYS A 66 10.03 1.52 15.69
C LYS A 66 10.69 1.19 14.35
N LEU A 67 9.95 1.31 13.25
CA LEU A 67 10.43 0.98 11.92
C LEU A 67 11.49 1.95 11.39
N SER A 68 11.39 3.22 11.74
CA SER A 68 12.33 4.25 11.29
C SER A 68 13.63 4.31 12.09
N ASN A 69 13.74 3.57 13.20
CA ASN A 69 14.87 3.67 14.15
C ASN A 69 15.17 5.12 14.58
N SER A 70 14.16 6.00 14.54
CA SER A 70 14.35 7.43 14.79
C SER A 70 14.50 7.69 16.29
N LYS A 71 15.58 8.34 16.67
CA LYS A 71 15.80 8.84 18.03
C LYS A 71 15.09 10.17 18.31
N THR A 72 14.56 10.82 17.28
CA THR A 72 14.01 12.19 17.33
C THR A 72 12.55 12.24 16.87
N VAL A 73 11.73 11.30 17.33
CA VAL A 73 10.32 11.18 16.89
C VAL A 73 9.51 12.44 17.19
N ARG A 74 9.59 12.98 18.42
CA ARG A 74 8.83 14.18 18.79
C ARG A 74 9.16 15.42 17.95
N PRO A 75 10.43 15.77 17.70
CA PRO A 75 10.80 16.82 16.74
C PRO A 75 10.25 16.57 15.33
N THR A 76 10.28 15.31 14.87
CA THR A 76 9.71 14.95 13.57
C THR A 76 8.20 15.20 13.53
N LEU A 77 7.44 14.80 14.56
CA LEU A 77 6.01 15.09 14.65
C LEU A 77 5.72 16.58 14.59
N TRP A 78 6.45 17.39 15.38
CA TRP A 78 6.33 18.85 15.35
C TRP A 78 6.61 19.43 13.97
N GLY A 79 7.67 18.98 13.31
CA GLY A 79 8.04 19.43 11.98
C GLY A 79 6.97 19.11 10.95
N GLN A 80 6.44 17.88 10.95
CA GLN A 80 5.39 17.45 10.02
C GLN A 80 4.06 18.19 10.26
N LEU A 81 3.61 18.28 11.51
CA LEU A 81 2.41 19.02 11.87
C LEU A 81 2.47 20.48 11.37
N GLN A 82 3.59 21.16 11.61
CA GLN A 82 3.78 22.54 11.17
C GLN A 82 3.89 22.66 9.65
N SER A 83 4.61 21.76 9.00
CA SER A 83 4.82 21.81 7.54
C SER A 83 3.53 21.58 6.76
N HIS A 84 2.63 20.76 7.25
CA HIS A 84 1.38 20.41 6.58
C HIS A 84 0.15 21.13 7.16
N THR A 85 0.37 22.25 7.86
CA THR A 85 -0.70 23.09 8.41
C THR A 85 -1.29 23.99 7.31
N ILE A 86 -2.62 24.18 7.35
CA ILE A 86 -3.33 25.09 6.46
C ILE A 86 -2.81 26.54 6.53
N ASP A 87 -2.86 27.27 5.43
CA ASP A 87 -2.26 28.61 5.31
C ASP A 87 -2.85 29.65 6.26
N ASN A 88 -4.14 29.57 6.54
CA ASN A 88 -4.86 30.49 7.40
C ASN A 88 -4.82 30.14 8.91
N CYS A 89 -3.96 29.21 9.33
CA CYS A 89 -3.78 28.89 10.74
C CYS A 89 -2.97 29.98 11.44
N GLU A 90 -3.58 30.68 12.40
CA GLU A 90 -2.96 31.78 13.15
C GLU A 90 -1.96 31.33 14.22
N PHE A 91 -2.08 30.08 14.68
CA PHE A 91 -1.27 29.53 15.79
C PHE A 91 -0.01 28.79 15.33
N VAL A 92 0.29 28.81 14.03
CA VAL A 92 1.49 28.20 13.45
C VAL A 92 2.20 29.20 12.55
N ASN A 93 3.39 29.59 12.99
CA ASN A 93 4.21 30.58 12.24
C ASN A 93 5.35 29.87 11.51
N VAL A 94 5.04 29.13 10.45
CA VAL A 94 6.01 28.48 9.57
C VAL A 94 5.99 29.16 8.20
N LYS A 95 7.17 29.58 7.75
CA LYS A 95 7.30 30.31 6.48
C LYS A 95 7.16 29.41 5.24
N LYS A 96 7.49 28.12 5.35
CA LYS A 96 7.46 27.19 4.23
C LYS A 96 6.58 25.99 4.60
N ARG A 97 5.46 25.90 3.94
CA ARG A 97 4.52 24.79 4.07
C ARG A 97 4.68 23.82 2.91
N GLN A 98 4.20 22.61 3.07
CA GLN A 98 4.30 21.53 2.11
C GLN A 98 2.93 20.88 1.93
N ASP A 99 2.53 20.61 0.70
CA ASP A 99 1.32 19.85 0.43
C ASP A 99 1.43 18.39 0.95
N PRO A 100 0.32 17.80 1.39
CA PRO A 100 -1.01 18.41 1.52
C PRO A 100 -1.16 19.25 2.78
N LEU A 101 -1.94 20.33 2.71
CA LEU A 101 -2.23 21.21 3.84
C LEU A 101 -3.51 20.76 4.54
N ILE A 102 -3.36 19.90 5.52
CA ILE A 102 -4.48 19.16 6.15
C ILE A 102 -4.58 19.35 7.66
N PHE A 103 -3.57 19.91 8.32
CA PHE A 103 -3.56 20.09 9.76
C PHE A 103 -3.97 21.50 10.17
N ASN A 104 -4.59 21.62 11.32
CA ASN A 104 -4.88 22.86 11.98
C ASN A 104 -4.51 22.78 13.45
N LYS A 105 -4.17 23.92 14.04
CA LYS A 105 -3.85 24.05 15.46
C LYS A 105 -4.73 25.12 16.08
N ASP A 106 -5.31 24.85 17.23
CA ASP A 106 -6.13 25.82 17.96
C ASP A 106 -5.33 26.61 19.02
N GLU A 107 -5.99 27.58 19.66
CA GLU A 107 -5.45 28.43 20.73
C GLU A 107 -4.93 27.64 21.94
N ASN A 108 -5.52 26.47 22.21
CA ASN A 108 -5.15 25.58 23.33
C ASN A 108 -3.98 24.64 22.96
N SER A 109 -3.37 24.87 21.80
CA SER A 109 -2.29 24.02 21.29
C SER A 109 -2.70 22.58 20.99
N LEU A 110 -3.98 22.36 20.71
CA LEU A 110 -4.49 21.09 20.21
C LEU A 110 -4.40 21.08 18.69
N TRP A 111 -3.99 19.93 18.17
CA TRP A 111 -3.90 19.68 16.75
C TRP A 111 -5.11 18.88 16.28
N GLU A 112 -5.57 19.19 15.09
CA GLU A 112 -6.62 18.46 14.39
C GLU A 112 -6.25 18.25 12.94
N VAL A 113 -6.81 17.21 12.34
CA VAL A 113 -6.82 17.01 10.91
C VAL A 113 -8.18 17.41 10.35
N LEU A 114 -8.18 18.14 9.26
CA LEU A 114 -9.40 18.62 8.61
C LEU A 114 -9.93 17.56 7.66
N ASN A 115 -11.01 16.89 8.04
CA ASN A 115 -11.60 15.78 7.28
C ASN A 115 -11.93 16.12 5.82
N ASN A 116 -12.39 17.35 5.55
CA ASN A 116 -12.72 17.77 4.20
C ASN A 116 -11.46 17.91 3.33
N GLU A 117 -10.41 18.51 3.88
CA GLU A 117 -9.11 18.66 3.23
C GLU A 117 -8.46 17.28 2.96
N VAL A 118 -8.59 16.36 3.91
CA VAL A 118 -8.09 14.99 3.70
C VAL A 118 -8.83 14.29 2.57
N LYS A 119 -10.16 14.42 2.50
CA LYS A 119 -10.94 13.80 1.41
C LYS A 119 -10.60 14.35 0.03
N GLU A 120 -10.29 15.63 -0.03
CA GLU A 120 -9.97 16.32 -1.29
C GLU A 120 -8.51 16.14 -1.71
N LEU A 121 -7.57 16.33 -0.76
CA LEU A 121 -6.14 16.40 -1.06
C LEU A 121 -5.40 15.06 -0.85
N SER A 122 -5.96 14.15 -0.05
CA SER A 122 -5.27 12.90 0.33
C SER A 122 -6.25 11.76 0.64
N PRO A 123 -7.14 11.39 -0.31
CA PRO A 123 -8.14 10.34 -0.09
C PRO A 123 -7.53 8.96 0.21
N GLU A 124 -6.28 8.73 -0.18
CA GLU A 124 -5.54 7.50 0.08
C GLU A 124 -5.41 7.17 1.56
N ILE A 125 -5.52 8.15 2.46
CA ILE A 125 -5.50 7.94 3.92
C ILE A 125 -6.65 7.03 4.35
N PHE A 126 -7.85 7.24 3.81
CA PHE A 126 -9.00 6.39 4.11
C PHE A 126 -8.83 4.98 3.56
N ASP A 127 -8.20 4.84 2.40
CA ASP A 127 -7.88 3.53 1.83
C ASP A 127 -6.87 2.76 2.71
N ILE A 128 -5.89 3.46 3.27
CA ILE A 128 -4.91 2.87 4.20
C ILE A 128 -5.62 2.35 5.45
N ILE A 129 -6.50 3.15 6.06
CA ILE A 129 -7.28 2.76 7.23
C ILE A 129 -8.13 1.53 6.91
N ASN A 130 -8.90 1.58 5.83
CA ASN A 130 -9.77 0.49 5.38
C ASN A 130 -9.00 -0.81 5.13
N LYS A 131 -7.82 -0.74 4.51
CA LYS A 131 -6.97 -1.91 4.27
C LYS A 131 -6.54 -2.59 5.58
N VAL A 132 -6.20 -1.79 6.60
CA VAL A 132 -5.77 -2.33 7.90
C VAL A 132 -6.94 -2.89 8.69
N GLU A 133 -8.09 -2.19 8.71
CA GLU A 133 -9.27 -2.60 9.46
C GLU A 133 -9.91 -3.88 8.89
N ASN A 134 -10.02 -3.96 7.56
CA ASN A 134 -10.65 -5.08 6.87
C ASN A 134 -9.69 -6.24 6.60
N PHE A 135 -8.44 -6.13 7.02
CA PHE A 135 -7.49 -7.23 6.84
C PHE A 135 -7.87 -8.43 7.68
N THR A 136 -8.18 -9.51 7.01
CA THR A 136 -8.39 -10.82 7.62
C THR A 136 -7.23 -11.74 7.23
N PRO A 137 -6.48 -12.29 8.19
CA PRO A 137 -5.47 -13.30 7.90
C PRO A 137 -6.17 -14.54 7.31
N ASN A 138 -6.11 -14.71 6.00
CA ASN A 138 -6.63 -15.92 5.36
C ASN A 138 -5.50 -16.96 5.30
N ALA A 139 -5.72 -18.11 5.89
CA ALA A 139 -4.85 -19.27 5.74
C ALA A 139 -4.76 -19.75 4.26
N ASP A 140 -5.71 -19.33 3.43
CA ASP A 140 -5.83 -19.70 2.01
C ASP A 140 -5.28 -18.66 1.04
N ASN A 141 -4.83 -17.50 1.50
CA ASN A 141 -4.08 -16.55 0.68
C ASN A 141 -2.62 -17.04 0.53
N GLU A 142 -2.46 -18.20 -0.07
CA GLU A 142 -1.18 -18.56 -0.67
C GLU A 142 -0.86 -17.55 -1.77
N ILE A 143 0.05 -16.62 -1.47
CA ILE A 143 0.66 -15.81 -2.53
C ILE A 143 1.49 -16.79 -3.35
N LYS A 144 0.88 -17.32 -4.40
CA LYS A 144 1.58 -18.20 -5.35
C LYS A 144 2.55 -17.35 -6.14
N ARG A 145 3.78 -17.26 -5.67
CA ARG A 145 4.90 -16.61 -6.39
C ARG A 145 5.47 -17.48 -7.52
N TYR A 146 4.76 -18.55 -7.88
CA TYR A 146 5.16 -19.45 -8.96
C TYR A 146 3.93 -19.85 -9.76
N LYS A 147 4.17 -20.08 -11.03
CA LYS A 147 3.20 -20.66 -11.96
C LYS A 147 3.86 -21.87 -12.64
N PHE A 148 3.19 -23.02 -12.57
CA PHE A 148 3.66 -24.19 -13.31
C PHE A 148 3.25 -24.04 -14.78
N VAL A 149 4.22 -24.15 -15.65
CA VAL A 149 4.03 -24.12 -17.10
C VAL A 149 4.62 -25.37 -17.70
N THR A 150 3.85 -26.04 -18.55
CA THR A 150 4.34 -27.17 -19.34
C THR A 150 4.87 -26.62 -20.67
N PHE A 151 6.17 -26.68 -20.83
CA PHE A 151 6.79 -26.38 -22.11
C PHE A 151 6.58 -27.53 -23.08
N HIS A 152 5.99 -27.27 -24.22
CA HIS A 152 5.86 -28.20 -25.31
C HIS A 152 6.42 -27.57 -26.62
N GLN A 153 6.54 -28.34 -27.69
CA GLN A 153 7.21 -27.89 -28.91
C GLN A 153 6.60 -26.64 -29.56
N SER A 154 5.34 -26.36 -29.30
CA SER A 154 4.64 -25.19 -29.83
C SER A 154 4.61 -23.99 -28.82
N PHE A 155 5.32 -24.09 -27.70
CA PHE A 155 5.40 -22.99 -26.75
C PHE A 155 6.44 -21.98 -27.24
N SER A 156 5.98 -20.79 -27.61
CA SER A 156 6.82 -19.74 -28.17
C SER A 156 7.30 -18.73 -27.13
N TYR A 157 8.21 -17.87 -27.55
CA TYR A 157 8.67 -16.75 -26.73
C TYR A 157 7.50 -15.80 -26.36
N GLU A 158 6.59 -15.60 -27.29
CA GLU A 158 5.41 -14.78 -27.15
C GLU A 158 4.42 -15.33 -26.12
N ASP A 159 4.40 -16.65 -25.93
CA ASP A 159 3.60 -17.29 -24.87
C ASP A 159 4.27 -17.17 -23.50
N PHE A 160 5.59 -16.99 -23.47
CA PHE A 160 6.34 -16.95 -22.23
C PHE A 160 6.42 -15.53 -21.63
N ILE A 161 6.73 -14.52 -22.42
CA ILE A 161 6.91 -13.14 -21.95
C ILE A 161 5.71 -12.27 -22.29
N GLU A 162 5.57 -11.94 -23.57
CA GLU A 162 4.53 -11.07 -24.08
C GLU A 162 4.44 -11.27 -25.61
N GLY A 163 3.24 -11.36 -26.14
CA GLY A 163 3.06 -11.57 -27.56
C GLY A 163 1.88 -10.84 -28.17
N ILE A 164 1.96 -10.62 -29.47
CA ILE A 164 0.89 -10.06 -30.28
C ILE A 164 0.03 -11.22 -30.78
N LYS A 165 -1.24 -11.28 -30.35
CA LYS A 165 -2.18 -12.32 -30.79
C LYS A 165 -3.28 -11.73 -31.66
N PRO A 166 -3.64 -12.42 -32.76
CA PRO A 166 -4.76 -11.97 -33.58
C PRO A 166 -6.07 -12.11 -32.83
N VAL A 167 -6.92 -11.10 -32.94
CA VAL A 167 -8.28 -11.15 -32.42
C VAL A 167 -9.19 -11.65 -33.55
N LEU A 168 -9.74 -12.85 -33.37
CA LEU A 168 -10.71 -13.38 -34.32
C LEU A 168 -12.05 -12.64 -34.12
N PRO A 169 -12.67 -12.11 -35.18
CA PRO A 169 -13.97 -11.50 -35.07
C PRO A 169 -15.03 -12.54 -34.67
N ILE A 170 -15.81 -12.24 -33.64
CA ILE A 170 -16.93 -13.08 -33.21
C ILE A 170 -18.16 -12.58 -33.98
N GLY A 171 -18.46 -13.22 -35.13
CA GLY A 171 -19.65 -12.88 -35.94
C GLY A 171 -19.42 -13.08 -37.44
N GLU A 172 -20.51 -13.13 -38.22
CA GLU A 172 -20.51 -13.49 -39.65
C GLU A 172 -19.99 -12.40 -40.61
N ASP A 173 -19.43 -11.31 -40.16
CA ASP A 173 -18.89 -10.24 -41.00
C ASP A 173 -17.38 -10.47 -41.27
N ILE A 174 -17.09 -11.14 -42.37
CA ILE A 174 -15.72 -11.49 -42.84
C ILE A 174 -15.03 -10.31 -43.57
N SER A 175 -15.38 -9.08 -43.33
CA SER A 175 -14.82 -7.92 -44.06
C SER A 175 -14.03 -6.93 -43.24
N SER A 176 -13.58 -7.26 -42.03
CA SER A 176 -12.83 -6.33 -41.20
C SER A 176 -11.37 -6.77 -41.04
N ASP A 177 -10.48 -5.78 -41.04
CA ASP A 177 -9.07 -5.92 -40.72
C ASP A 177 -8.82 -6.80 -39.50
N LEU A 178 -7.88 -7.71 -39.60
CA LEU A 178 -7.40 -8.52 -38.49
C LEU A 178 -6.89 -7.61 -37.38
N GLY A 179 -7.65 -7.51 -36.31
CA GLY A 179 -7.24 -6.83 -35.08
C GLY A 179 -6.15 -7.64 -34.38
N TYR A 180 -5.20 -6.97 -33.77
CA TYR A 180 -4.17 -7.59 -32.93
C TYR A 180 -4.25 -7.04 -31.53
N LYS A 181 -4.04 -7.88 -30.53
CA LYS A 181 -3.92 -7.46 -29.13
C LYS A 181 -2.59 -7.96 -28.56
N ILE A 182 -2.05 -7.20 -27.64
CA ILE A 182 -0.92 -7.62 -26.83
C ILE A 182 -1.48 -8.43 -25.64
N GLU A 183 -0.99 -9.64 -25.47
CA GLU A 183 -1.29 -10.48 -24.31
C GLU A 183 -0.02 -10.76 -23.53
N ASN A 184 -0.09 -10.55 -22.21
CA ASN A 184 1.00 -10.93 -21.31
C ASN A 184 1.16 -12.45 -21.34
N GLY A 185 2.40 -12.90 -21.38
CA GLY A 185 2.75 -14.31 -21.26
C GLY A 185 2.63 -14.82 -19.82
N VAL A 186 3.36 -15.89 -19.57
CA VAL A 186 3.34 -16.56 -18.25
C VAL A 186 4.24 -15.87 -17.23
N PHE A 187 5.25 -15.13 -17.71
CA PHE A 187 6.25 -14.45 -16.88
C PHE A 187 5.78 -13.10 -16.34
#